data_9cd969e1722f8adac285e0ebd2324ed5
#
_entry.id   9cd969e1722f8adac285e0ebd2324ed5
#
_cell.length_a   1.000
_cell.length_b   1.000
_cell.length_c   1.000
_cell.angle_alpha   90.00
_cell.angle_beta   90.00
_cell.angle_gamma   90.00
#
_symmetry.space_group_name_H-M   'P 1'
#
loop_
_entity.id
_entity.type
_entity.pdbx_description
1 polymer ?
#
loop_
_entity_poly.entity_id
_entity_poly.type
_entity_poly.pdbx_seq_one_letter_code
_entity_poly.pdbx_strand_id
1 'polypeptide(L)'
;MWIWIKILLGVAIGVLLLICFGALYMYSGQYNVAATTEHGGLVRWVLDTAKLQSVRTHANEVAISVHADSAAAWNGFIAYQQMCVVCHGAPGVDRGWMGQGMNPTPPNLRESVEKYSSEELYWILENGIKLAGMPALGPTHSRDEILEIVAFLKRLNDFSDEEYQVWNARLREMQQLPEGAQPPMPDEHGHIH
;
A
#
# COMPACT_ATOMS: atom_id res chain seq x y z
N MET A 1 -49.01 23.12 -5.47
CA MET A 1 -48.24 22.81 -6.67
C MET A 1 -47.17 23.90 -6.96
N TRP A 2 -47.50 25.18 -7.03
CA TRP A 2 -46.57 26.25 -7.38
C TRP A 2 -45.46 26.52 -6.37
N ILE A 3 -45.69 26.28 -5.08
CA ILE A 3 -44.68 26.45 -4.03
C ILE A 3 -43.55 25.40 -4.16
N TRP A 4 -43.89 24.16 -4.49
CA TRP A 4 -42.92 23.10 -4.72
C TRP A 4 -42.05 23.35 -5.95
N ILE A 5 -42.61 23.92 -7.01
CA ILE A 5 -41.87 24.32 -8.20
C ILE A 5 -40.82 25.39 -7.85
N LYS A 6 -41.19 26.40 -7.05
CA LYS A 6 -40.26 27.45 -6.59
C LYS A 6 -39.14 26.88 -5.73
N ILE A 7 -39.46 25.94 -4.83
CA ILE A 7 -38.45 25.26 -4.00
C ILE A 7 -37.48 24.45 -4.88
N LEU A 8 -38.00 23.65 -5.81
CA LEU A 8 -37.17 22.86 -6.72
C LEU A 8 -36.30 23.76 -7.60
N LEU A 9 -36.82 24.85 -8.09
CA LEU A 9 -36.03 25.81 -8.88
C LEU A 9 -34.94 26.47 -8.02
N GLY A 10 -35.23 26.84 -6.80
CA GLY A 10 -34.24 27.40 -5.86
C GLY A 10 -33.13 26.41 -5.54
N VAL A 11 -33.46 25.14 -5.30
CA VAL A 11 -32.48 24.07 -5.10
C VAL A 11 -31.62 23.87 -6.36
N ALA A 12 -32.24 23.82 -7.55
CA ALA A 12 -31.49 23.64 -8.79
C ALA A 12 -30.52 24.80 -9.06
N ILE A 13 -30.92 26.04 -8.81
CA ILE A 13 -30.05 27.22 -8.91
C ILE A 13 -28.93 27.14 -7.88
N GLY A 14 -29.21 26.77 -6.64
CA GLY A 14 -28.20 26.61 -5.58
C GLY A 14 -27.15 25.57 -5.96
N VAL A 15 -27.55 24.40 -6.46
CA VAL A 15 -26.66 23.36 -6.96
C VAL A 15 -25.81 23.86 -8.14
N LEU A 16 -26.41 24.54 -9.10
CA LEU A 16 -25.71 25.12 -10.25
C LEU A 16 -24.63 26.12 -9.80
N LEU A 17 -24.96 26.99 -8.85
CA LEU A 17 -24.00 27.95 -8.30
C LEU A 17 -22.82 27.27 -7.59
N LEU A 18 -23.07 26.20 -6.85
CA LEU A 18 -22.01 25.40 -6.20
C LEU A 18 -21.10 24.76 -7.24
N ILE A 19 -21.66 24.19 -8.31
CA ILE A 19 -20.88 23.60 -9.40
C ILE A 19 -20.04 24.67 -10.11
N CYS A 20 -20.63 25.83 -10.43
CA CYS A 20 -19.90 26.92 -11.06
C CYS A 20 -18.79 27.47 -10.17
N PHE A 21 -19.04 27.63 -8.87
CA PHE A 21 -18.03 28.06 -7.92
C PHE A 21 -16.89 27.05 -7.82
N GLY A 22 -17.21 25.75 -7.72
CA GLY A 22 -16.20 24.68 -7.72
C GLY A 22 -15.35 24.68 -8.99
N ALA A 23 -15.99 24.83 -10.16
CA ALA A 23 -15.28 24.92 -11.44
C ALA A 23 -14.35 26.15 -11.48
N LEU A 24 -14.84 27.34 -11.11
CA LEU A 24 -14.03 28.55 -11.04
C LEU A 24 -12.85 28.40 -10.08
N TYR A 25 -13.06 27.78 -8.92
CA TYR A 25 -11.98 27.51 -7.96
C TYR A 25 -10.91 26.58 -8.57
N MET A 26 -11.31 25.52 -9.28
CA MET A 26 -10.36 24.60 -9.95
C MET A 26 -9.56 25.31 -11.06
N TYR A 27 -10.25 26.11 -11.90
CA TYR A 27 -9.58 26.84 -12.99
C TYR A 27 -8.76 28.04 -12.52
N SER A 28 -8.99 28.53 -11.32
CA SER A 28 -8.21 29.65 -10.74
C SER A 28 -6.77 29.29 -10.39
N GLY A 29 -6.42 27.98 -10.33
CA GLY A 29 -5.11 27.52 -9.89
C GLY A 29 -4.85 27.67 -8.38
N GLN A 30 -5.85 28.05 -7.59
CA GLN A 30 -5.71 28.24 -6.15
C GLN A 30 -5.55 26.89 -5.41
N TYR A 31 -6.03 25.79 -6.00
CA TYR A 31 -5.85 24.46 -5.42
C TYR A 31 -4.41 24.00 -5.63
N ASN A 32 -3.66 23.87 -4.53
CA ASN A 32 -2.26 23.46 -4.58
C ASN A 32 -2.15 21.92 -4.70
N VAL A 33 -1.57 21.45 -5.82
CA VAL A 33 -1.34 20.01 -6.10
C VAL A 33 0.06 19.53 -5.74
N ALA A 34 0.88 20.38 -5.11
CA ALA A 34 2.24 19.99 -4.71
C ALA A 34 2.20 18.91 -3.63
N ALA A 35 3.00 17.85 -3.78
CA ALA A 35 3.09 16.78 -2.80
C ALA A 35 3.61 17.24 -1.42
N THR A 36 4.28 18.38 -1.37
CA THR A 36 4.74 19.02 -0.13
C THR A 36 3.60 19.67 0.68
N THR A 37 2.40 19.76 0.12
CA THR A 37 1.23 20.36 0.79
C THR A 37 0.23 19.26 1.09
N GLU A 38 -0.07 19.06 2.37
CA GLU A 38 -1.05 18.04 2.78
C GLU A 38 -2.46 18.39 2.31
N HIS A 39 -3.25 17.35 2.01
CA HIS A 39 -4.67 17.51 1.76
C HIS A 39 -5.40 18.06 2.99
N GLY A 40 -6.37 18.94 2.77
CA GLY A 40 -7.27 19.38 3.84
C GLY A 40 -8.01 18.18 4.48
N GLY A 41 -8.34 18.31 5.77
CA GLY A 41 -8.91 17.21 6.56
C GLY A 41 -10.13 16.53 5.92
N LEU A 42 -11.01 17.29 5.28
CA LEU A 42 -12.18 16.73 4.57
C LEU A 42 -11.78 15.86 3.38
N VAL A 43 -10.86 16.33 2.55
CA VAL A 43 -10.38 15.58 1.37
C VAL A 43 -9.70 14.30 1.83
N ARG A 44 -8.83 14.38 2.84
CA ARG A 44 -8.18 13.21 3.44
C ARG A 44 -9.21 12.19 3.94
N TRP A 45 -10.20 12.64 4.73
CA TRP A 45 -11.25 11.76 5.25
C TRP A 45 -12.04 11.07 4.12
N VAL A 46 -12.41 11.80 3.08
CA VAL A 46 -13.14 11.23 1.93
C VAL A 46 -12.29 10.17 1.22
N LEU A 47 -11.01 10.48 0.92
CA LEU A 47 -10.12 9.56 0.21
C LEU A 47 -9.80 8.31 1.05
N ASP A 48 -9.52 8.48 2.34
CA ASP A 48 -9.22 7.35 3.24
C ASP A 48 -10.45 6.45 3.44
N THR A 49 -11.63 7.05 3.58
CA THR A 49 -12.88 6.29 3.69
C THR A 49 -13.17 5.52 2.40
N ALA A 50 -13.07 6.18 1.25
CA ALA A 50 -13.31 5.56 -0.05
C ALA A 50 -12.32 4.41 -0.30
N LYS A 51 -11.03 4.61 -0.02
CA LYS A 51 -9.99 3.59 -0.10
C LYS A 51 -10.34 2.37 0.75
N LEU A 52 -10.62 2.58 2.05
CA LEU A 52 -10.90 1.49 2.98
C LEU A 52 -12.14 0.69 2.58
N GLN A 53 -13.23 1.36 2.22
CA GLN A 53 -14.46 0.69 1.80
C GLN A 53 -14.27 -0.05 0.47
N SER A 54 -13.55 0.54 -0.49
CA SER A 54 -13.23 -0.11 -1.75
C SER A 54 -12.41 -1.39 -1.55
N VAL A 55 -11.34 -1.33 -0.77
CA VAL A 55 -10.51 -2.50 -0.43
C VAL A 55 -11.37 -3.61 0.17
N ARG A 56 -12.14 -3.32 1.21
CA ARG A 56 -13.00 -4.30 1.90
C ARG A 56 -14.02 -4.94 0.97
N THR A 57 -14.67 -4.14 0.13
CA THR A 57 -15.70 -4.64 -0.77
C THR A 57 -15.12 -5.61 -1.81
N HIS A 58 -14.03 -5.22 -2.45
CA HIS A 58 -13.45 -6.03 -3.54
C HIS A 58 -12.63 -7.21 -3.02
N ALA A 59 -12.01 -7.10 -1.85
CA ALA A 59 -11.29 -8.22 -1.24
C ALA A 59 -12.21 -9.40 -0.86
N ASN A 60 -13.51 -9.17 -0.64
CA ASN A 60 -14.47 -10.24 -0.39
C ASN A 60 -14.64 -11.22 -1.58
N GLU A 61 -14.28 -10.80 -2.78
CA GLU A 61 -14.32 -11.62 -3.99
C GLU A 61 -13.02 -12.40 -4.22
N VAL A 62 -11.99 -12.11 -3.41
CA VAL A 62 -10.67 -12.74 -3.54
C VAL A 62 -10.65 -14.06 -2.79
N ALA A 63 -10.56 -15.17 -3.54
CA ALA A 63 -10.37 -16.50 -2.97
C ALA A 63 -8.88 -16.87 -3.03
N ILE A 64 -8.17 -16.74 -1.91
CA ILE A 64 -6.75 -17.10 -1.78
C ILE A 64 -6.52 -18.08 -0.64
N SER A 65 -5.42 -18.82 -0.76
CA SER A 65 -4.83 -19.59 0.33
C SER A 65 -3.37 -19.14 0.46
N VAL A 66 -3.05 -18.47 1.55
CA VAL A 66 -1.68 -18.03 1.82
C VAL A 66 -0.93 -19.18 2.47
N HIS A 67 0.08 -19.70 1.79
CA HIS A 67 1.01 -20.64 2.38
C HIS A 67 1.98 -19.86 3.28
N ALA A 68 1.80 -19.99 4.59
CA ALA A 68 2.62 -19.29 5.58
C ALA A 68 3.88 -20.10 5.94
N ASP A 69 4.48 -20.82 4.97
CA ASP A 69 5.74 -21.49 5.18
C ASP A 69 6.94 -20.53 5.10
N SER A 70 8.08 -20.97 5.60
CA SER A 70 9.29 -20.16 5.65
C SER A 70 9.86 -19.85 4.26
N ALA A 71 9.62 -20.72 3.27
CA ALA A 71 10.08 -20.50 1.89
C ALA A 71 9.29 -19.38 1.20
N ALA A 72 7.96 -19.42 1.28
CA ALA A 72 7.11 -18.37 0.75
C ALA A 72 7.41 -17.01 1.41
N ALA A 73 7.59 -17.00 2.74
CA ALA A 73 7.95 -15.77 3.44
C ALA A 73 9.34 -15.23 3.04
N TRP A 74 10.30 -16.11 2.75
CA TRP A 74 11.62 -15.72 2.27
C TRP A 74 11.56 -15.10 0.87
N ASN A 75 10.84 -15.70 -0.05
CA ASN A 75 10.64 -15.14 -1.40
C ASN A 75 9.93 -13.78 -1.32
N GLY A 76 8.90 -13.68 -0.50
CA GLY A 76 8.21 -12.42 -0.22
C GLY A 76 9.12 -11.35 0.38
N PHE A 77 10.06 -11.73 1.26
CA PHE A 77 11.08 -10.83 1.79
C PHE A 77 11.99 -10.30 0.69
N ILE A 78 12.45 -11.15 -0.23
CA ILE A 78 13.28 -10.72 -1.36
C ILE A 78 12.54 -9.68 -2.20
N ALA A 79 11.28 -9.95 -2.56
CA ALA A 79 10.44 -9.02 -3.30
C ALA A 79 10.21 -7.71 -2.53
N TYR A 80 9.98 -7.79 -1.22
CA TYR A 80 9.82 -6.63 -0.34
C TYR A 80 11.06 -5.73 -0.35
N GLN A 81 12.25 -6.31 -0.26
CA GLN A 81 13.52 -5.59 -0.32
C GLN A 81 13.71 -4.85 -1.63
N GLN A 82 13.30 -5.46 -2.72
CA GLN A 82 13.48 -4.90 -4.06
C GLN A 82 12.49 -3.77 -4.39
N MET A 83 11.25 -3.86 -3.89
CA MET A 83 10.16 -3.02 -4.35
C MET A 83 9.55 -2.13 -3.26
N CYS A 84 9.45 -2.61 -2.01
CA CYS A 84 8.64 -1.98 -0.97
C CYS A 84 9.43 -1.06 -0.06
N VAL A 85 10.66 -1.45 0.30
CA VAL A 85 11.51 -0.75 1.30
C VAL A 85 11.72 0.73 0.94
N VAL A 86 11.93 1.03 -0.32
CA VAL A 86 12.18 2.41 -0.80
C VAL A 86 11.06 3.38 -0.41
N CYS A 87 9.82 2.89 -0.35
CA CYS A 87 8.66 3.70 0.01
C CYS A 87 8.20 3.48 1.45
N HIS A 88 8.23 2.24 1.94
CA HIS A 88 7.61 1.87 3.22
C HIS A 88 8.60 1.76 4.39
N GLY A 89 9.92 1.68 4.10
CA GLY A 89 10.92 1.34 5.09
C GLY A 89 10.81 -0.14 5.51
N ALA A 90 11.48 -0.49 6.60
CA ALA A 90 11.51 -1.85 7.15
C ALA A 90 11.85 -1.81 8.64
N PRO A 91 11.79 -2.93 9.39
CA PRO A 91 12.29 -2.98 10.75
C PRO A 91 13.72 -2.46 10.86
N GLY A 92 13.92 -1.40 11.68
CA GLY A 92 15.21 -0.71 11.82
C GLY A 92 15.70 0.06 10.59
N VAL A 93 14.86 0.25 9.56
CA VAL A 93 15.19 0.98 8.32
C VAL A 93 14.12 2.02 8.00
N ASP A 94 14.51 3.28 7.97
CA ASP A 94 13.64 4.39 7.60
C ASP A 94 13.24 4.32 6.12
N ARG A 95 12.12 4.99 5.79
CA ARG A 95 11.69 5.18 4.40
C ARG A 95 12.76 5.89 3.59
N GLY A 96 12.98 5.41 2.38
CA GLY A 96 13.88 6.06 1.42
C GLY A 96 13.34 7.42 0.95
N TRP A 97 14.14 8.12 0.17
CA TRP A 97 13.83 9.45 -0.39
C TRP A 97 12.49 9.49 -1.14
N MET A 98 12.14 8.41 -1.82
CA MET A 98 10.88 8.30 -2.57
C MET A 98 9.68 8.32 -1.61
N GLY A 99 9.69 7.50 -0.58
CA GLY A 99 8.61 7.45 0.42
C GLY A 99 8.49 8.73 1.23
N GLN A 100 9.62 9.43 1.47
CA GLN A 100 9.61 10.73 2.16
C GLN A 100 8.98 11.85 1.33
N GLY A 101 9.06 11.77 0.00
CA GLY A 101 8.50 12.77 -0.91
C GLY A 101 7.05 12.50 -1.34
N MET A 102 6.43 11.42 -0.89
CA MET A 102 5.06 11.05 -1.32
C MET A 102 3.98 11.69 -0.45
N ASN A 103 2.86 12.03 -1.11
CA ASN A 103 1.63 12.46 -0.45
C ASN A 103 0.42 11.75 -1.10
N PRO A 104 -0.31 10.89 -0.37
CA PRO A 104 -0.12 10.60 1.06
C PRO A 104 1.19 9.87 1.34
N THR A 105 1.75 10.08 2.53
CA THR A 105 2.94 9.37 2.99
C THR A 105 2.67 7.88 3.07
N PRO A 106 3.51 7.00 2.48
CA PRO A 106 3.36 5.55 2.59
C PRO A 106 3.36 5.12 4.06
N PRO A 107 2.43 4.25 4.49
CA PRO A 107 2.38 3.80 5.87
C PRO A 107 3.62 2.95 6.22
N ASN A 108 3.98 2.92 7.50
CA ASN A 108 4.84 1.89 8.05
C ASN A 108 4.07 0.56 8.01
N LEU A 109 4.56 -0.40 7.22
CA LEU A 109 3.86 -1.66 7.03
C LEU A 109 3.87 -2.54 8.28
N ARG A 110 4.91 -2.49 9.11
CA ARG A 110 4.96 -3.20 10.38
C ARG A 110 3.75 -2.86 11.28
N GLU A 111 3.31 -1.59 11.27
CA GLU A 111 2.19 -1.13 12.10
C GLU A 111 0.82 -1.25 11.41
N SER A 112 0.83 -1.34 10.09
CA SER A 112 -0.41 -1.21 9.31
C SER A 112 -0.96 -2.53 8.77
N VAL A 113 -0.10 -3.55 8.55
CA VAL A 113 -0.53 -4.83 7.95
C VAL A 113 -1.52 -5.61 8.82
N GLU A 114 -1.48 -5.46 10.14
CA GLU A 114 -2.42 -6.10 11.05
C GLU A 114 -3.88 -5.66 10.86
N LYS A 115 -4.06 -4.45 10.32
CA LYS A 115 -5.39 -3.86 10.08
C LYS A 115 -6.11 -4.48 8.88
N TYR A 116 -5.39 -5.29 8.10
CA TYR A 116 -5.87 -5.87 6.85
C TYR A 116 -5.84 -7.39 6.89
N SER A 117 -6.87 -8.02 6.31
CA SER A 117 -6.86 -9.47 6.05
C SER A 117 -5.84 -9.82 4.96
N SER A 118 -5.56 -11.11 4.78
CA SER A 118 -4.69 -11.57 3.68
C SER A 118 -5.29 -11.23 2.31
N GLU A 119 -6.61 -11.35 2.17
CA GLU A 119 -7.35 -11.02 0.96
C GLU A 119 -7.29 -9.52 0.66
N GLU A 120 -7.41 -8.68 1.69
CA GLU A 120 -7.28 -7.22 1.56
C GLU A 120 -5.85 -6.83 1.15
N LEU A 121 -4.82 -7.43 1.76
CA LEU A 121 -3.43 -7.22 1.39
C LEU A 121 -3.17 -7.67 -0.05
N TYR A 122 -3.63 -8.86 -0.42
CA TYR A 122 -3.52 -9.37 -1.78
C TYR A 122 -4.15 -8.39 -2.78
N TRP A 123 -5.40 -7.98 -2.52
CA TRP A 123 -6.11 -7.05 -3.40
C TRP A 123 -5.36 -5.71 -3.55
N ILE A 124 -4.83 -5.17 -2.45
CA ILE A 124 -4.03 -3.94 -2.46
C ILE A 124 -2.77 -4.10 -3.31
N LEU A 125 -2.06 -5.20 -3.16
CA LEU A 125 -0.82 -5.46 -3.92
C LEU A 125 -1.13 -5.67 -5.41
N GLU A 126 -2.14 -6.47 -5.72
CA GLU A 126 -2.53 -6.76 -7.10
C GLU A 126 -2.98 -5.50 -7.85
N ASN A 127 -3.81 -4.66 -7.23
CA ASN A 127 -4.48 -3.54 -7.89
C ASN A 127 -3.85 -2.17 -7.62
N GLY A 128 -2.96 -2.06 -6.62
CA GLY A 128 -2.44 -0.77 -6.16
C GLY A 128 -3.49 0.12 -5.52
N ILE A 129 -3.11 1.36 -5.20
CA ILE A 129 -4.02 2.36 -4.63
C ILE A 129 -3.99 3.62 -5.49
N LYS A 130 -5.10 3.91 -6.15
CA LYS A 130 -5.26 5.08 -7.00
C LYS A 130 -5.00 6.38 -6.21
N LEU A 131 -4.27 7.32 -6.81
CA LEU A 131 -3.90 8.63 -6.23
C LEU A 131 -3.02 8.55 -4.96
N ALA A 132 -2.49 7.37 -4.60
CA ALA A 132 -1.59 7.22 -3.47
C ALA A 132 -0.14 6.95 -3.88
N GLY A 133 0.11 6.80 -5.19
CA GLY A 133 1.45 6.45 -5.69
C GLY A 133 1.86 5.00 -5.46
N MET A 134 1.01 4.16 -4.86
CA MET A 134 1.25 2.73 -4.73
C MET A 134 0.89 2.02 -6.04
N PRO A 135 1.87 1.42 -6.76
CA PRO A 135 1.61 0.77 -8.03
C PRO A 135 0.83 -0.55 -7.86
N ALA A 136 0.16 -0.97 -8.93
CA ALA A 136 -0.39 -2.31 -9.04
C ALA A 136 0.71 -3.30 -9.44
N LEU A 137 0.82 -4.43 -8.76
CA LEU A 137 1.75 -5.49 -9.12
C LEU A 137 1.14 -6.49 -10.10
N GLY A 138 -0.18 -6.67 -10.10
CA GLY A 138 -0.86 -7.63 -10.95
C GLY A 138 -0.49 -7.61 -12.44
N PRO A 139 -0.23 -6.46 -13.08
CA PRO A 139 0.19 -6.40 -14.48
C PRO A 139 1.59 -6.98 -14.76
N THR A 140 2.45 -7.12 -13.74
CA THR A 140 3.87 -7.47 -13.92
C THR A 140 4.34 -8.66 -13.08
N HIS A 141 3.54 -9.09 -12.10
CA HIS A 141 3.85 -10.18 -11.18
C HIS A 141 2.75 -11.23 -11.23
N SER A 142 3.13 -12.48 -11.10
CA SER A 142 2.19 -13.60 -10.99
C SER A 142 1.42 -13.55 -9.66
N ARG A 143 0.31 -14.28 -9.63
CA ARG A 143 -0.47 -14.46 -8.41
C ARG A 143 0.37 -15.04 -7.27
N ASP A 144 1.23 -16.03 -7.56
CA ASP A 144 2.05 -16.71 -6.55
C ASP A 144 3.10 -15.77 -5.96
N GLU A 145 3.76 -14.94 -6.76
CA GLU A 145 4.69 -13.93 -6.29
C GLU A 145 4.00 -12.91 -5.35
N ILE A 146 2.78 -12.48 -5.68
CA ILE A 146 2.00 -11.58 -4.81
C ILE A 146 1.62 -12.29 -3.51
N LEU A 147 1.25 -13.58 -3.55
CA LEU A 147 0.95 -14.36 -2.35
C LEU A 147 2.16 -14.54 -1.44
N GLU A 148 3.36 -14.72 -2.00
CA GLU A 148 4.61 -14.76 -1.25
C GLU A 148 4.87 -13.44 -0.52
N ILE A 149 4.61 -12.30 -1.18
CA ILE A 149 4.71 -10.99 -0.53
C ILE A 149 3.70 -10.89 0.63
N VAL A 150 2.46 -11.33 0.45
CA VAL A 150 1.45 -11.36 1.52
C VAL A 150 1.92 -12.24 2.68
N ALA A 151 2.51 -13.43 2.40
CA ALA A 151 3.05 -14.32 3.41
C ALA A 151 4.14 -13.63 4.26
N PHE A 152 5.05 -12.91 3.64
CA PHE A 152 6.05 -12.11 4.35
C PHE A 152 5.41 -10.96 5.15
N LEU A 153 4.51 -10.19 4.56
CA LEU A 153 3.85 -9.07 5.23
C LEU A 153 3.11 -9.51 6.49
N LYS A 154 2.47 -10.68 6.49
CA LYS A 154 1.77 -11.21 7.67
C LYS A 154 2.73 -11.58 8.80
N ARG A 155 4.00 -11.83 8.51
CA ARG A 155 5.05 -12.06 9.51
C ARG A 155 5.78 -10.78 9.92
N LEU A 156 5.68 -9.71 9.15
CA LEU A 156 6.49 -8.49 9.32
C LEU A 156 6.35 -7.86 10.71
N ASN A 157 5.18 -8.00 11.35
CA ASN A 157 4.95 -7.49 12.70
C ASN A 157 5.73 -8.26 13.77
N ASP A 158 5.91 -9.56 13.56
CA ASP A 158 6.62 -10.45 14.49
C ASP A 158 8.14 -10.36 14.32
N PHE A 159 8.63 -9.76 13.22
CA PHE A 159 10.06 -9.58 12.99
C PHE A 159 10.65 -8.52 13.93
N SER A 160 11.67 -8.92 14.70
CA SER A 160 12.54 -7.97 15.38
C SER A 160 13.44 -7.23 14.37
N ASP A 161 14.02 -6.11 14.79
CA ASP A 161 14.98 -5.38 13.95
C ASP A 161 16.22 -6.24 13.67
N GLU A 162 16.65 -7.05 14.66
CA GLU A 162 17.77 -7.98 14.55
C GLU A 162 17.49 -9.11 13.55
N GLU A 163 16.32 -9.76 13.63
CA GLU A 163 15.93 -10.81 12.68
C GLU A 163 15.88 -10.27 11.25
N TYR A 164 15.34 -9.06 11.08
CA TYR A 164 15.32 -8.42 9.77
C TYR A 164 16.73 -8.20 9.22
N GLN A 165 17.69 -7.78 10.05
CA GLN A 165 19.08 -7.60 9.65
C GLN A 165 19.76 -8.93 9.30
N VAL A 166 19.46 -10.02 10.01
CA VAL A 166 19.97 -11.36 9.69
C VAL A 166 19.50 -11.79 8.29
N TRP A 167 18.19 -11.63 7.98
CA TRP A 167 17.68 -11.96 6.66
C TRP A 167 18.28 -11.07 5.57
N ASN A 168 18.49 -9.80 5.86
CA ASN A 168 19.10 -8.85 4.92
C ASN A 168 20.59 -9.17 4.64
N ALA A 169 21.35 -9.57 5.67
CA ALA A 169 22.73 -10.02 5.51
C ALA A 169 22.80 -11.25 4.61
N ARG A 170 21.92 -12.23 4.84
CA ARG A 170 21.83 -13.42 4.02
C ARG A 170 21.48 -13.12 2.56
N LEU A 171 20.54 -12.21 2.30
CA LEU A 171 20.21 -11.81 0.93
C LEU A 171 21.43 -11.21 0.22
N ARG A 172 22.22 -10.39 0.92
CA ARG A 172 23.47 -9.83 0.37
C ARG A 172 24.51 -10.91 0.07
N GLU A 173 24.64 -11.91 0.92
CA GLU A 173 25.53 -13.05 0.68
C GLU A 173 25.11 -13.82 -0.57
N MET A 174 23.82 -14.10 -0.72
CA MET A 174 23.27 -14.75 -1.93
C MET A 174 23.58 -13.97 -3.21
N GLN A 175 23.49 -12.65 -3.17
CA GLN A 175 23.78 -11.80 -4.32
C GLN A 175 25.29 -11.77 -4.71
N GLN A 176 26.16 -12.17 -3.79
CA GLN A 176 27.62 -12.26 -4.00
C GLN A 176 28.11 -13.66 -4.43
N LEU A 177 27.25 -14.67 -4.31
CA LEU A 177 27.59 -16.03 -4.72
C LEU A 177 27.58 -16.20 -6.23
N PRO A 178 28.43 -17.10 -6.78
CA PRO A 178 28.37 -17.49 -8.18
C PRO A 178 26.97 -18.06 -8.52
N GLU A 179 26.56 -17.86 -9.75
CA GLU A 179 25.26 -18.33 -10.26
C GLU A 179 25.14 -19.86 -10.04
N GLY A 180 24.10 -20.26 -9.29
CA GLY A 180 23.82 -21.67 -8.95
C GLY A 180 24.19 -22.12 -7.53
N ALA A 181 24.88 -21.31 -6.74
CA ALA A 181 25.14 -21.59 -5.33
C ALA A 181 24.04 -21.03 -4.43
N GLN A 182 23.29 -21.89 -3.73
CA GLN A 182 22.28 -21.45 -2.75
C GLN A 182 22.73 -21.75 -1.32
N PRO A 183 22.78 -20.76 -0.42
CA PRO A 183 22.99 -21.02 1.00
C PRO A 183 21.77 -21.72 1.65
N PRO A 184 21.93 -22.43 2.76
CA PRO A 184 20.84 -23.10 3.45
C PRO A 184 19.77 -22.10 3.92
N MET A 185 18.49 -22.49 3.90
CA MET A 185 17.36 -21.66 4.38
C MET A 185 17.48 -21.43 5.90
N PRO A 186 17.16 -20.22 6.42
CA PRO A 186 17.03 -20.02 7.87
C PRO A 186 15.91 -20.89 8.43
N ASP A 187 16.04 -21.33 9.67
CA ASP A 187 14.94 -21.96 10.40
C ASP A 187 13.80 -20.96 10.70
N GLU A 188 12.70 -21.44 11.28
CA GLU A 188 11.54 -20.62 11.63
C GLU A 188 11.85 -19.47 12.61
N HIS A 189 13.02 -19.52 13.27
CA HIS A 189 13.49 -18.54 14.24
C HIS A 189 14.66 -17.68 13.73
N GLY A 190 14.99 -17.77 12.42
CA GLY A 190 16.05 -16.96 11.82
C GLY A 190 17.49 -17.39 12.14
N HIS A 191 17.68 -18.57 12.74
CA HIS A 191 19.02 -19.09 13.02
C HIS A 191 19.60 -19.82 11.80
N ILE A 192 20.87 -19.52 11.48
CA ILE A 192 21.65 -20.20 10.45
C ILE A 192 22.46 -21.30 11.15
N HIS A 193 22.28 -22.55 10.77
CA HIS A 193 23.09 -23.71 11.22
C HIS A 193 24.27 -23.93 10.28
#